data_1a23f0c6eab469dea4c2221bcf6b095b
#
_entry.id   1a23f0c6eab469dea4c2221bcf6b095b
#
_cell.length_a   1.000
_cell.length_b   1.000
_cell.length_c   1.000
_cell.angle_alpha   90.00
_cell.angle_beta   90.00
_cell.angle_gamma   90.00
#
_symmetry.space_group_name_H-M   'P 1'
#
loop_
_entity.id
_entity.type
_entity.pdbx_description
1 polymer ?
#
loop_
_entity_poly.entity_id
_entity_poly.type
_entity_poly.pdbx_seq_one_letter_code
_entity_poly.pdbx_strand_id
1 'polypeptide(L)'
;MKKIFMLLFFILNINIFSYNYDDYSIFIQGKNAYEKEDYITAQESFETLMRSFGYSPILKNNYAFYFIGMTYYHLGDYEKAVYYLQKAVFTYNNSFLTKESKFEKNNYLAERDYSLGDALLKIGNFELGETYLQRLDYNYYSPKPSYFEKKALLLLMERKSDFEDYYNLKFNEDLKSADKLSDDKLLKVTEYFSSQKKFDKAIYLGKKILSSPSKDSEIKEKAIIEIFRSYLQEKKYKEIIDIANKYDKIVDSNILFFYKGVAYYKLKDFSRCLYFFENIKEGKYLPTALLYVSGIYYSFGDYNKVIESVNKISTKNIIADILLADSYLKLKKERKFEETARKIINNYPNSYEGLFFAFILENKNMDLASHNATFKISLIIDNFLNSTKSDTDNVFDKINYLELEKLCNISKIKNEELLKIELQNSSFVNKYSISNGLAVTTILENGEFYDLAYKNSSAYRKEFFKYRDLIKYNYPLYYKDIVDNCSKKYDIPQELIYTTMLLGSKFDKEAISKNSRIGLMMIPLKHEEEINELLKPEVNIELGSRKIKELLKKYNGNKLKTLIHYNFGEGVAKSIKFDFDGDINLDTISNPEEKYEIQDLIITYIFYKKLYNF
;
A
#
# COMPACT_ATOMS: atom_id res chain seq x y z
N MET A 1 7.35 36.26 4.41
CA MET A 1 6.73 36.79 3.17
C MET A 1 7.73 37.35 2.16
N LYS A 2 8.69 38.23 2.50
CA LYS A 2 9.68 38.74 1.52
C LYS A 2 10.59 37.64 0.91
N LYS A 3 11.06 36.66 1.68
CA LYS A 3 11.93 35.56 1.17
C LYS A 3 11.15 34.54 0.32
N ILE A 4 9.88 34.29 0.61
CA ILE A 4 9.00 33.44 -0.22
C ILE A 4 8.71 34.15 -1.57
N PHE A 5 8.57 35.48 -1.58
CA PHE A 5 8.45 36.27 -2.80
C PHE A 5 9.77 36.29 -3.60
N MET A 6 10.92 36.27 -2.93
CA MET A 6 12.22 36.11 -3.60
C MET A 6 12.39 34.73 -4.24
N LEU A 7 11.92 33.69 -3.60
CA LEU A 7 11.92 32.34 -4.17
C LEU A 7 11.08 32.25 -5.46
N LEU A 8 9.88 32.85 -5.44
CA LEU A 8 9.01 32.96 -6.62
C LEU A 8 9.59 33.90 -7.70
N PHE A 9 10.35 34.92 -7.33
CA PHE A 9 10.96 35.90 -8.26
C PHE A 9 12.22 35.33 -8.93
N PHE A 10 13.00 34.47 -8.24
CA PHE A 10 14.15 33.75 -8.81
C PHE A 10 13.71 32.69 -9.81
N ILE A 11 12.59 32.02 -9.60
CA ILE A 11 12.02 31.00 -10.53
C ILE A 11 11.59 31.64 -11.87
N LEU A 12 11.36 32.94 -11.93
CA LEU A 12 10.84 33.61 -13.12
C LEU A 12 11.91 34.30 -14.02
N ASN A 13 13.19 34.42 -13.60
CA ASN A 13 14.13 35.33 -14.28
C ASN A 13 15.52 34.77 -14.65
N ILE A 14 15.81 33.49 -14.62
CA ILE A 14 17.12 33.01 -15.09
C ILE A 14 16.97 32.01 -16.25
N ASN A 15 16.86 32.58 -17.43
CA ASN A 15 17.28 31.97 -18.69
C ASN A 15 18.78 32.16 -18.87
N ILE A 16 19.65 31.45 -18.20
CA ILE A 16 21.07 31.30 -18.57
C ILE A 16 21.67 30.14 -17.75
N PHE A 17 21.63 28.98 -18.27
CA PHE A 17 22.61 27.91 -18.34
C PHE A 17 21.89 26.73 -18.97
N SER A 18 22.04 26.60 -20.30
CA SER A 18 21.63 25.41 -21.02
C SER A 18 22.54 24.26 -20.57
N TYR A 19 22.15 23.52 -19.55
CA TYR A 19 22.54 22.14 -19.46
C TYR A 19 21.86 21.44 -20.65
N ASN A 20 22.60 20.65 -21.40
CA ASN A 20 22.08 19.85 -22.51
C ASN A 20 21.04 18.88 -21.96
N TYR A 21 19.77 19.25 -22.01
CA TYR A 21 18.62 18.37 -21.78
C TYR A 21 18.32 17.52 -23.03
N ASP A 22 19.23 17.48 -23.98
CA ASP A 22 18.99 16.86 -25.29
C ASP A 22 18.75 15.37 -25.19
N ASP A 23 19.46 14.63 -24.33
CA ASP A 23 19.27 13.18 -24.14
C ASP A 23 17.91 12.85 -23.51
N TYR A 24 17.48 13.65 -22.51
CA TYR A 24 16.17 13.48 -21.88
C TYR A 24 15.02 13.89 -22.80
N SER A 25 15.17 14.99 -23.50
CA SER A 25 14.19 15.44 -24.48
C SER A 25 13.97 14.41 -25.59
N ILE A 26 15.07 13.84 -26.11
CA ILE A 26 15.03 12.79 -27.13
C ILE A 26 14.40 11.50 -26.59
N PHE A 27 14.74 11.11 -25.34
CA PHE A 27 14.12 9.95 -24.71
C PHE A 27 12.60 10.12 -24.57
N ILE A 28 12.15 11.28 -24.12
CA ILE A 28 10.72 11.58 -23.95
C ILE A 28 10.02 11.64 -25.30
N GLN A 29 10.64 12.22 -26.32
CA GLN A 29 10.10 12.19 -27.65
C GLN A 29 9.87 10.76 -28.14
N GLY A 30 10.86 9.88 -27.97
CA GLY A 30 10.76 8.46 -28.32
C GLY A 30 9.68 7.74 -27.51
N LYS A 31 9.62 7.98 -26.18
CA LYS A 31 8.59 7.40 -25.32
C LYS A 31 7.18 7.87 -25.70
N ASN A 32 6.99 9.16 -25.94
CA ASN A 32 5.69 9.70 -26.34
C ASN A 32 5.24 9.19 -27.72
N ALA A 33 6.17 8.97 -28.64
CA ALA A 33 5.89 8.34 -29.94
C ALA A 33 5.48 6.86 -29.73
N TYR A 34 6.22 6.13 -28.89
CA TYR A 34 5.88 4.75 -28.52
C TYR A 34 4.47 4.65 -27.92
N GLU A 35 4.12 5.52 -26.97
CA GLU A 35 2.81 5.56 -26.32
C GLU A 35 1.66 5.91 -27.28
N LYS A 36 1.98 6.57 -28.41
CA LYS A 36 1.05 6.85 -29.51
C LYS A 36 1.07 5.77 -30.60
N GLU A 37 1.79 4.67 -30.38
CA GLU A 37 1.97 3.57 -31.33
C GLU A 37 2.72 3.99 -32.62
N ASP A 38 3.39 5.16 -32.64
CA ASP A 38 4.27 5.60 -33.72
C ASP A 38 5.69 5.03 -33.48
N TYR A 39 5.82 3.74 -33.77
CA TYR A 39 7.05 2.99 -33.51
C TYR A 39 8.22 3.40 -34.41
N ILE A 40 7.96 4.01 -35.59
CA ILE A 40 9.02 4.50 -36.46
C ILE A 40 9.68 5.73 -35.86
N THR A 41 8.89 6.74 -35.48
CA THR A 41 9.41 7.93 -34.79
C THR A 41 10.04 7.58 -33.45
N ALA A 42 9.49 6.59 -32.71
CA ALA A 42 10.09 6.08 -31.49
C ALA A 42 11.48 5.48 -31.76
N GLN A 43 11.62 4.65 -32.78
CA GLN A 43 12.90 4.04 -33.18
C GLN A 43 13.93 5.12 -33.52
N GLU A 44 13.61 6.09 -34.35
CA GLU A 44 14.50 7.18 -34.74
C GLU A 44 15.02 7.98 -33.54
N SER A 45 14.11 8.29 -32.60
CA SER A 45 14.45 9.00 -31.38
C SER A 45 15.39 8.17 -30.49
N PHE A 46 15.08 6.89 -30.28
CA PHE A 46 15.91 6.01 -29.46
C PHE A 46 17.27 5.69 -30.11
N GLU A 47 17.34 5.53 -31.42
CA GLU A 47 18.62 5.38 -32.12
C GLU A 47 19.47 6.65 -32.02
N THR A 48 18.86 7.84 -32.11
CA THR A 48 19.54 9.11 -31.88
C THR A 48 20.05 9.19 -30.44
N LEU A 49 19.24 8.82 -29.44
CA LEU A 49 19.68 8.74 -28.04
C LEU A 49 20.90 7.83 -27.87
N MET A 50 20.88 6.65 -28.45
CA MET A 50 21.98 5.69 -28.32
C MET A 50 23.26 6.14 -29.03
N ARG A 51 23.15 6.77 -30.19
CA ARG A 51 24.30 7.25 -30.99
C ARG A 51 24.95 8.49 -30.36
N SER A 52 24.12 9.47 -29.93
CA SER A 52 24.60 10.77 -29.48
C SER A 52 24.88 10.82 -27.99
N PHE A 53 24.22 9.98 -27.18
CA PHE A 53 24.24 10.03 -25.73
C PHE A 53 24.46 8.66 -25.07
N GLY A 54 25.33 7.82 -25.63
CA GLY A 54 25.59 6.47 -25.15
C GLY A 54 26.02 6.36 -23.66
N TYR A 55 26.43 7.47 -23.05
CA TYR A 55 26.76 7.57 -21.62
C TYR A 55 25.64 8.19 -20.78
N SER A 56 24.46 8.45 -21.37
CA SER A 56 23.31 8.99 -20.64
C SER A 56 22.94 8.13 -19.42
N PRO A 57 22.60 8.75 -18.27
CA PRO A 57 22.07 8.03 -17.11
C PRO A 57 20.87 7.16 -17.44
N ILE A 58 20.03 7.57 -18.39
CA ILE A 58 18.85 6.81 -18.84
C ILE A 58 19.25 5.44 -19.43
N LEU A 59 20.31 5.41 -20.25
CA LEU A 59 20.83 4.16 -20.81
C LEU A 59 21.59 3.34 -19.75
N LYS A 60 22.34 4.00 -18.87
CA LYS A 60 23.10 3.31 -17.80
C LYS A 60 22.21 2.56 -16.83
N ASN A 61 21.02 3.05 -16.54
CA ASN A 61 20.07 2.43 -15.60
C ASN A 61 19.13 1.41 -16.27
N ASN A 62 19.36 1.11 -17.55
CA ASN A 62 18.62 0.08 -18.31
C ASN A 62 17.12 0.35 -18.48
N TYR A 63 16.58 1.47 -18.00
CA TYR A 63 15.16 1.80 -18.11
C TYR A 63 14.73 2.04 -19.56
N ALA A 64 15.52 2.79 -20.30
CA ALA A 64 15.26 3.05 -21.73
C ALA A 64 15.20 1.76 -22.56
N PHE A 65 15.94 0.73 -22.16
CA PHE A 65 15.99 -0.54 -22.90
C PHE A 65 14.66 -1.27 -22.97
N TYR A 66 13.75 -1.04 -22.02
CA TYR A 66 12.38 -1.54 -22.14
C TYR A 66 11.68 -0.92 -23.35
N PHE A 67 11.63 0.41 -23.43
CA PHE A 67 10.96 1.10 -24.53
C PHE A 67 11.63 0.84 -25.89
N ILE A 68 12.96 0.80 -25.90
CA ILE A 68 13.74 0.45 -27.12
C ILE A 68 13.39 -0.96 -27.57
N GLY A 69 13.43 -1.93 -26.67
CA GLY A 69 13.13 -3.33 -26.96
C GLY A 69 11.69 -3.55 -27.41
N MET A 70 10.74 -2.88 -26.74
CA MET A 70 9.32 -2.93 -27.13
C MET A 70 9.07 -2.28 -28.49
N THR A 71 9.76 -1.18 -28.80
CA THR A 71 9.69 -0.55 -30.13
C THR A 71 10.12 -1.52 -31.22
N TYR A 72 11.26 -2.17 -31.08
CA TYR A 72 11.72 -3.19 -32.02
C TYR A 72 10.80 -4.40 -32.10
N TYR A 73 10.20 -4.80 -30.97
CA TYR A 73 9.22 -5.89 -30.96
C TYR A 73 7.99 -5.57 -31.81
N HIS A 74 7.43 -4.34 -31.68
CA HIS A 74 6.30 -3.91 -32.50
C HIS A 74 6.65 -3.70 -33.99
N LEU A 75 7.90 -3.35 -34.30
CA LEU A 75 8.41 -3.26 -35.66
C LEU A 75 8.77 -4.61 -36.30
N GLY A 76 8.71 -5.71 -35.51
CA GLY A 76 9.01 -7.06 -35.99
C GLY A 76 10.52 -7.40 -36.06
N ASP A 77 11.41 -6.52 -35.57
CA ASP A 77 12.85 -6.82 -35.43
C ASP A 77 13.08 -7.57 -34.10
N TYR A 78 12.73 -8.86 -34.10
CA TYR A 78 12.74 -9.68 -32.90
C TYR A 78 14.14 -9.94 -32.33
N GLU A 79 15.20 -9.93 -33.16
CA GLU A 79 16.57 -10.08 -32.69
C GLU A 79 17.00 -8.89 -31.80
N LYS A 80 16.74 -7.66 -32.29
CA LYS A 80 17.00 -6.47 -31.48
C LYS A 80 16.06 -6.35 -30.30
N ALA A 81 14.79 -6.72 -30.44
CA ALA A 81 13.85 -6.77 -29.33
C ALA A 81 14.38 -7.65 -28.20
N VAL A 82 14.82 -8.88 -28.50
CA VAL A 82 15.41 -9.80 -27.51
C VAL A 82 16.63 -9.17 -26.86
N TYR A 83 17.55 -8.59 -27.65
CA TYR A 83 18.77 -7.98 -27.11
C TYR A 83 18.47 -6.86 -26.10
N TYR A 84 17.54 -5.96 -26.39
CA TYR A 84 17.23 -4.84 -25.50
C TYR A 84 16.32 -5.23 -24.34
N LEU A 85 15.31 -6.10 -24.55
CA LEU A 85 14.43 -6.57 -23.48
C LEU A 85 15.16 -7.41 -22.43
N GLN A 86 16.19 -8.19 -22.83
CA GLN A 86 17.05 -8.88 -21.86
C GLN A 86 17.85 -7.92 -21.00
N LYS A 87 18.24 -6.76 -21.53
CA LYS A 87 18.94 -5.70 -20.78
C LYS A 87 18.02 -4.85 -19.91
N ALA A 88 16.74 -4.85 -20.18
CA ALA A 88 15.75 -4.12 -19.41
C ALA A 88 15.59 -4.75 -18.02
N VAL A 89 16.58 -4.53 -17.15
CA VAL A 89 16.58 -5.01 -15.76
C VAL A 89 15.99 -3.91 -14.87
N PHE A 90 14.82 -4.18 -14.32
CA PHE A 90 14.24 -3.33 -13.29
C PHE A 90 14.91 -3.68 -11.96
N THR A 91 16.08 -3.06 -11.68
CA THR A 91 16.84 -3.32 -10.46
C THR A 91 16.18 -2.71 -9.24
N TYR A 92 16.00 -3.54 -8.21
CA TYR A 92 15.71 -3.07 -6.87
C TYR A 92 16.97 -2.47 -6.27
N ASN A 93 17.13 -1.16 -6.26
CA ASN A 93 18.00 -0.51 -5.32
C ASN A 93 17.20 -0.05 -4.10
N ASN A 94 17.74 -0.31 -2.91
CA ASN A 94 17.13 -0.07 -1.59
C ASN A 94 16.95 1.42 -1.21
N SER A 95 16.81 2.34 -2.17
CA SER A 95 16.53 3.74 -1.86
C SER A 95 15.03 3.94 -1.60
N PHE A 96 14.68 4.90 -0.76
CA PHE A 96 13.28 5.22 -0.44
C PHE A 96 12.45 5.66 -1.65
N LEU A 97 13.10 6.05 -2.75
CA LEU A 97 12.48 6.41 -4.02
C LEU A 97 12.12 5.19 -4.91
N THR A 98 12.58 3.99 -4.56
CA THR A 98 12.49 2.78 -5.41
C THR A 98 11.24 1.93 -5.20
N LYS A 99 10.22 2.42 -4.52
CA LYS A 99 8.91 1.77 -4.62
C LYS A 99 8.13 2.41 -5.76
N GLU A 100 8.44 2.00 -7.00
CA GLU A 100 7.45 2.02 -8.07
C GLU A 100 6.13 1.49 -7.52
N SER A 101 5.00 2.02 -8.00
CA SER A 101 3.76 1.35 -7.67
C SER A 101 3.97 -0.13 -8.05
N LYS A 102 3.64 -1.02 -7.14
CA LYS A 102 3.78 -2.47 -7.36
C LYS A 102 3.04 -2.89 -8.63
N PHE A 103 2.11 -2.07 -9.07
CA PHE A 103 1.29 -2.20 -10.25
C PHE A 103 2.05 -1.87 -11.55
N GLU A 104 2.64 -0.68 -11.69
CA GLU A 104 3.42 -0.31 -12.89
C GLU A 104 4.56 -1.27 -13.13
N LYS A 105 5.33 -1.54 -12.08
CA LYS A 105 6.43 -2.49 -12.18
C LYS A 105 5.98 -3.87 -12.63
N ASN A 106 4.90 -4.40 -12.05
CA ASN A 106 4.37 -5.70 -12.44
C ASN A 106 3.86 -5.69 -13.87
N ASN A 107 3.28 -4.57 -14.34
CA ASN A 107 2.83 -4.43 -15.73
C ASN A 107 3.99 -4.44 -16.70
N TYR A 108 5.01 -3.61 -16.50
CA TYR A 108 6.19 -3.58 -17.36
C TYR A 108 6.95 -4.91 -17.35
N LEU A 109 7.07 -5.56 -16.20
CA LEU A 109 7.69 -6.88 -16.11
C LEU A 109 6.89 -7.95 -16.85
N ALA A 110 5.57 -7.96 -16.70
CA ALA A 110 4.71 -8.92 -17.36
C ALA A 110 4.70 -8.70 -18.89
N GLU A 111 4.60 -7.47 -19.34
CA GLU A 111 4.66 -7.13 -20.76
C GLU A 111 6.03 -7.45 -21.35
N ARG A 112 7.10 -7.11 -20.66
CA ARG A 112 8.47 -7.47 -21.07
C ARG A 112 8.64 -8.98 -21.20
N ASP A 113 8.26 -9.74 -20.18
CA ASP A 113 8.45 -11.20 -20.16
C ASP A 113 7.61 -11.88 -21.24
N TYR A 114 6.40 -11.38 -21.51
CA TYR A 114 5.58 -11.83 -22.63
C TYR A 114 6.23 -11.53 -23.96
N SER A 115 6.58 -10.27 -24.22
CA SER A 115 7.13 -9.83 -25.52
C SER A 115 8.51 -10.44 -25.78
N LEU A 116 9.33 -10.60 -24.73
CA LEU A 116 10.61 -11.29 -24.82
C LEU A 116 10.43 -12.78 -25.12
N GLY A 117 9.50 -13.44 -24.44
CA GLY A 117 9.18 -14.85 -24.69
C GLY A 117 8.66 -15.08 -26.12
N ASP A 118 7.70 -14.27 -26.57
CA ASP A 118 7.17 -14.34 -27.93
C ASP A 118 8.25 -14.05 -28.99
N ALA A 119 9.07 -13.01 -28.80
CA ALA A 119 10.18 -12.70 -29.71
C ALA A 119 11.18 -13.85 -29.79
N LEU A 120 11.53 -14.47 -28.67
CA LEU A 120 12.41 -15.65 -28.63
C LEU A 120 11.82 -16.84 -29.40
N LEU A 121 10.51 -17.09 -29.28
CA LEU A 121 9.85 -18.13 -30.08
C LEU A 121 9.94 -17.82 -31.58
N LYS A 122 9.76 -16.56 -32.00
CA LYS A 122 9.81 -16.12 -33.38
C LYS A 122 11.20 -16.24 -34.03
N ILE A 123 12.28 -16.07 -33.24
CA ILE A 123 13.65 -16.30 -33.69
C ILE A 123 14.12 -17.75 -33.54
N GLY A 124 13.24 -18.67 -33.12
CA GLY A 124 13.53 -20.10 -33.01
C GLY A 124 14.20 -20.53 -31.70
N ASN A 125 14.34 -19.63 -30.71
CA ASN A 125 14.89 -19.99 -29.41
C ASN A 125 13.76 -20.44 -28.47
N PHE A 126 13.25 -21.64 -28.70
CA PHE A 126 12.03 -22.16 -28.10
C PHE A 126 12.14 -22.38 -26.59
N GLU A 127 13.23 -22.98 -26.11
CA GLU A 127 13.42 -23.32 -24.68
C GLU A 127 13.42 -22.06 -23.82
N LEU A 128 14.18 -21.06 -24.23
CA LEU A 128 14.28 -19.80 -23.49
C LEU A 128 12.97 -19.01 -23.59
N GLY A 129 12.31 -19.01 -24.77
CA GLY A 129 11.02 -18.37 -24.97
C GLY A 129 9.93 -18.94 -24.07
N GLU A 130 9.81 -20.26 -24.01
CA GLU A 130 8.88 -20.95 -23.10
C GLU A 130 9.18 -20.61 -21.62
N THR A 131 10.46 -20.52 -21.24
CA THR A 131 10.86 -20.15 -19.89
C THR A 131 10.37 -18.74 -19.49
N TYR A 132 10.48 -17.75 -20.38
CA TYR A 132 9.98 -16.41 -20.12
C TYR A 132 8.44 -16.37 -20.06
N LEU A 133 7.76 -17.05 -20.95
CA LEU A 133 6.28 -17.13 -20.93
C LEU A 133 5.74 -17.82 -19.66
N GLN A 134 6.41 -18.88 -19.18
CA GLN A 134 6.03 -19.55 -17.95
C GLN A 134 6.24 -18.72 -16.69
N ARG A 135 7.18 -17.74 -16.70
CA ARG A 135 7.35 -16.80 -15.57
C ARG A 135 6.11 -15.96 -15.28
N LEU A 136 5.26 -15.73 -16.27
CA LEU A 136 4.02 -14.99 -16.11
C LEU A 136 2.99 -15.70 -15.21
N ASP A 137 3.13 -17.00 -15.00
CA ASP A 137 2.34 -17.78 -14.05
C ASP A 137 2.76 -17.53 -12.58
N TYR A 138 3.88 -16.84 -12.34
CA TYR A 138 4.42 -16.59 -11.01
C TYR A 138 4.06 -15.21 -10.46
N ASN A 139 3.05 -15.15 -9.57
CA ASN A 139 2.88 -14.09 -8.54
C ASN A 139 2.70 -12.64 -8.99
N TYR A 140 2.11 -12.37 -10.12
CA TYR A 140 1.67 -11.03 -10.44
C TYR A 140 0.22 -10.83 -9.95
N TYR A 141 0.04 -10.24 -8.77
CA TYR A 141 -1.29 -9.95 -8.19
C TYR A 141 -1.95 -8.70 -8.79
N SER A 142 -1.86 -8.53 -10.10
CA SER A 142 -2.41 -7.37 -10.78
C SER A 142 -3.27 -7.81 -11.97
N PRO A 143 -4.32 -7.08 -12.34
CA PRO A 143 -5.16 -7.43 -13.50
C PRO A 143 -4.43 -7.44 -14.85
N LYS A 144 -3.52 -6.49 -15.10
CA LYS A 144 -2.76 -6.47 -16.36
C LYS A 144 -1.81 -7.66 -16.55
N PRO A 145 -1.06 -8.12 -15.52
CA PRO A 145 -0.33 -9.37 -15.63
C PRO A 145 -1.18 -10.58 -16.00
N SER A 146 -2.43 -10.68 -15.53
CA SER A 146 -3.36 -11.74 -15.94
C SER A 146 -3.66 -11.73 -17.43
N TYR A 147 -3.71 -10.55 -18.06
CA TYR A 147 -3.86 -10.42 -19.50
C TYR A 147 -2.66 -11.01 -20.27
N PHE A 148 -1.43 -10.68 -19.86
CA PHE A 148 -0.22 -11.22 -20.47
C PHE A 148 -0.04 -12.71 -20.19
N GLU A 149 -0.38 -13.16 -18.99
CA GLU A 149 -0.43 -14.59 -18.65
C GLU A 149 -1.38 -15.36 -19.57
N LYS A 150 -2.59 -14.84 -19.79
CA LYS A 150 -3.56 -15.44 -20.68
C LYS A 150 -3.03 -15.57 -22.10
N LYS A 151 -2.40 -14.52 -22.64
CA LYS A 151 -1.75 -14.55 -23.95
C LYS A 151 -0.59 -15.54 -24.01
N ALA A 152 0.25 -15.58 -22.97
CA ALA A 152 1.37 -16.52 -22.90
C ALA A 152 0.90 -17.98 -22.88
N LEU A 153 -0.15 -18.29 -22.13
CA LEU A 153 -0.72 -19.63 -22.11
C LEU A 153 -1.31 -20.03 -23.45
N LEU A 154 -1.94 -19.11 -24.18
CA LEU A 154 -2.41 -19.39 -25.55
C LEU A 154 -1.24 -19.77 -26.48
N LEU A 155 -0.12 -19.05 -26.42
CA LEU A 155 1.08 -19.42 -27.21
C LEU A 155 1.67 -20.76 -26.77
N LEU A 156 1.68 -21.07 -25.49
CA LEU A 156 2.19 -22.34 -24.96
C LEU A 156 1.28 -23.52 -25.31
N MET A 157 -0.04 -23.31 -25.36
CA MET A 157 -1.02 -24.34 -25.77
C MET A 157 -0.80 -24.83 -27.21
N GLU A 158 -0.41 -23.93 -28.12
CA GLU A 158 -0.08 -24.31 -29.52
C GLU A 158 1.08 -25.32 -29.59
N ARG A 159 1.89 -25.40 -28.54
CA ARG A 159 3.11 -26.20 -28.49
C ARG A 159 3.02 -27.41 -27.56
N LYS A 160 2.26 -27.32 -26.48
CA LYS A 160 2.13 -28.35 -25.42
C LYS A 160 0.71 -28.42 -24.91
N SER A 161 0.10 -29.61 -25.00
CA SER A 161 -1.29 -29.86 -24.54
C SER A 161 -1.49 -29.67 -23.03
N ASP A 162 -0.44 -29.79 -22.21
CA ASP A 162 -0.52 -29.64 -20.74
C ASP A 162 -1.01 -28.28 -20.27
N PHE A 163 -0.89 -27.26 -21.14
CA PHE A 163 -1.36 -25.90 -20.82
C PHE A 163 -2.84 -25.69 -21.09
N GLU A 164 -3.47 -26.54 -21.91
CA GLU A 164 -4.89 -26.44 -22.26
C GLU A 164 -5.79 -26.63 -21.02
N ASP A 165 -5.57 -27.68 -20.25
CA ASP A 165 -6.36 -27.96 -19.05
C ASP A 165 -6.15 -26.88 -18.00
N TYR A 166 -4.92 -26.36 -17.85
CA TYR A 166 -4.64 -25.25 -16.95
C TYR A 166 -5.36 -23.96 -17.37
N TYR A 167 -5.31 -23.61 -18.66
CA TYR A 167 -6.03 -22.47 -19.22
C TYR A 167 -7.55 -22.61 -19.02
N ASN A 168 -8.10 -23.78 -19.36
CA ASN A 168 -9.53 -24.05 -19.22
C ASN A 168 -10.00 -23.95 -17.77
N LEU A 169 -9.24 -24.47 -16.81
CA LEU A 169 -9.56 -24.35 -15.41
C LEU A 169 -9.51 -22.89 -14.94
N LYS A 170 -8.43 -22.17 -15.27
CA LYS A 170 -8.16 -20.85 -14.71
C LYS A 170 -9.04 -19.76 -15.32
N PHE A 171 -9.18 -19.75 -16.65
CA PHE A 171 -9.83 -18.66 -17.38
C PHE A 171 -11.23 -19.00 -17.89
N ASN A 172 -11.49 -20.26 -18.25
CA ASN A 172 -12.82 -20.71 -18.65
C ASN A 172 -13.61 -21.32 -17.48
N GLU A 173 -12.97 -21.44 -16.31
CA GLU A 173 -13.57 -21.95 -15.07
C GLU A 173 -14.12 -23.37 -15.19
N ASP A 174 -13.55 -24.17 -16.10
CA ASP A 174 -13.92 -25.56 -16.29
C ASP A 174 -13.31 -26.45 -15.20
N LEU A 175 -14.10 -26.70 -14.15
CA LEU A 175 -13.67 -27.51 -13.00
C LEU A 175 -13.34 -28.97 -13.37
N LYS A 176 -13.77 -29.50 -14.52
CA LYS A 176 -13.41 -30.85 -14.96
C LYS A 176 -11.94 -30.94 -15.34
N SER A 177 -11.35 -29.88 -15.86
CA SER A 177 -9.93 -29.80 -16.15
C SER A 177 -9.04 -29.98 -14.92
N ALA A 178 -9.58 -29.76 -13.71
CA ALA A 178 -8.85 -29.95 -12.46
C ALA A 178 -8.41 -31.41 -12.23
N ASP A 179 -9.06 -32.40 -12.85
CA ASP A 179 -8.73 -33.82 -12.66
C ASP A 179 -7.40 -34.24 -13.32
N LYS A 180 -6.94 -33.44 -14.27
CA LYS A 180 -5.72 -33.69 -15.05
C LYS A 180 -4.51 -32.90 -14.58
N LEU A 181 -4.68 -31.98 -13.61
CA LEU A 181 -3.64 -31.08 -13.17
C LEU A 181 -2.95 -31.56 -11.90
N SER A 182 -1.65 -31.26 -11.78
CA SER A 182 -0.88 -31.48 -10.55
C SER A 182 -1.34 -30.57 -9.42
N ASP A 183 -1.08 -31.00 -8.17
CA ASP A 183 -1.44 -30.22 -6.97
C ASP A 183 -0.82 -28.82 -6.96
N ASP A 184 0.40 -28.65 -7.49
CA ASP A 184 1.04 -27.33 -7.64
C ASP A 184 0.25 -26.41 -8.58
N LYS A 185 -0.15 -26.91 -9.76
CA LYS A 185 -0.99 -26.14 -10.69
C LYS A 185 -2.37 -25.84 -10.09
N LEU A 186 -2.97 -26.81 -9.39
CA LEU A 186 -4.24 -26.60 -8.69
C LEU A 186 -4.13 -25.54 -7.60
N LEU A 187 -3.02 -25.52 -6.84
CA LEU A 187 -2.80 -24.50 -5.80
C LEU A 187 -2.73 -23.09 -6.40
N LYS A 188 -2.02 -22.91 -7.51
CA LYS A 188 -1.95 -21.61 -8.21
C LYS A 188 -3.34 -21.13 -8.65
N VAL A 189 -4.17 -22.03 -9.20
CA VAL A 189 -5.54 -21.67 -9.59
C VAL A 189 -6.42 -21.43 -8.36
N THR A 190 -6.20 -22.13 -7.25
CA THR A 190 -6.88 -21.89 -5.97
C THR A 190 -6.59 -20.47 -5.46
N GLU A 191 -5.33 -20.06 -5.43
CA GLU A 191 -4.90 -18.71 -5.07
C GLU A 191 -5.49 -17.65 -6.02
N TYR A 192 -5.50 -17.93 -7.32
CA TYR A 192 -6.11 -17.06 -8.31
C TYR A 192 -7.62 -16.88 -8.04
N PHE A 193 -8.39 -17.94 -7.87
CA PHE A 193 -9.83 -17.83 -7.57
C PHE A 193 -10.09 -17.14 -6.23
N SER A 194 -9.27 -17.39 -5.22
CA SER A 194 -9.34 -16.66 -3.94
C SER A 194 -9.15 -15.16 -4.12
N SER A 195 -8.14 -14.75 -4.93
CA SER A 195 -7.87 -13.34 -5.25
C SER A 195 -9.03 -12.68 -6.01
N GLN A 196 -9.68 -13.44 -6.91
CA GLN A 196 -10.85 -13.00 -7.67
C GLN A 196 -12.17 -13.09 -6.89
N LYS A 197 -12.10 -13.41 -5.58
CA LYS A 197 -13.27 -13.58 -4.69
C LYS A 197 -14.22 -14.71 -5.12
N LYS A 198 -13.75 -15.65 -5.94
CA LYS A 198 -14.48 -16.87 -6.33
C LYS A 198 -14.26 -17.97 -5.29
N PHE A 199 -14.68 -17.67 -4.05
CA PHE A 199 -14.34 -18.45 -2.87
C PHE A 199 -14.83 -19.89 -2.96
N ASP A 200 -16.03 -20.14 -3.48
CA ASP A 200 -16.55 -21.51 -3.64
C ASP A 200 -15.64 -22.38 -4.51
N LYS A 201 -15.09 -21.81 -5.61
CA LYS A 201 -14.16 -22.52 -6.49
C LYS A 201 -12.80 -22.71 -5.84
N ALA A 202 -12.28 -21.70 -5.13
CA ALA A 202 -11.05 -21.82 -4.36
C ALA A 202 -11.17 -22.92 -3.29
N ILE A 203 -12.28 -22.97 -2.56
CA ILE A 203 -12.57 -24.00 -1.57
C ILE A 203 -12.67 -25.38 -2.21
N TYR A 204 -13.33 -25.51 -3.36
CA TYR A 204 -13.45 -26.76 -4.09
C TYR A 204 -12.06 -27.30 -4.48
N LEU A 205 -11.23 -26.50 -5.15
CA LEU A 205 -9.88 -26.91 -5.56
C LEU A 205 -8.97 -27.19 -4.37
N GLY A 206 -9.02 -26.35 -3.33
CA GLY A 206 -8.26 -26.58 -2.11
C GLY A 206 -8.60 -27.92 -1.46
N LYS A 207 -9.89 -28.28 -1.35
CA LYS A 207 -10.34 -29.60 -0.86
C LYS A 207 -9.87 -30.75 -1.73
N LYS A 208 -9.80 -30.54 -3.05
CA LYS A 208 -9.28 -31.53 -4.00
C LYS A 208 -7.79 -31.79 -3.74
N ILE A 209 -6.97 -30.76 -3.54
CA ILE A 209 -5.56 -30.86 -3.16
C ILE A 209 -5.41 -31.62 -1.84
N LEU A 210 -6.22 -31.28 -0.82
CA LEU A 210 -6.15 -31.97 0.48
C LEU A 210 -6.49 -33.44 0.41
N SER A 211 -7.33 -33.86 -0.53
CA SER A 211 -7.72 -35.26 -0.76
C SER A 211 -6.83 -36.02 -1.75
N SER A 212 -5.85 -35.34 -2.38
CA SER A 212 -4.92 -35.97 -3.30
C SER A 212 -4.00 -36.98 -2.59
N PRO A 213 -3.52 -37.99 -3.30
CA PRO A 213 -2.58 -38.97 -2.75
C PRO A 213 -1.17 -38.42 -2.49
N SER A 214 -0.89 -37.19 -2.94
CA SER A 214 0.39 -36.51 -2.73
C SER A 214 0.71 -36.40 -1.24
N LYS A 215 1.99 -36.63 -0.90
CA LYS A 215 2.53 -36.45 0.45
C LYS A 215 3.17 -35.07 0.67
N ASP A 216 3.04 -34.19 -0.29
CA ASP A 216 3.60 -32.83 -0.17
C ASP A 216 2.81 -32.02 0.88
N SER A 217 3.37 -31.96 2.07
CA SER A 217 2.77 -31.25 3.21
C SER A 217 2.72 -29.74 2.96
N GLU A 218 3.71 -29.15 2.27
CA GLU A 218 3.77 -27.72 2.02
C GLU A 218 2.63 -27.25 1.11
N ILE A 219 2.37 -27.99 0.03
CA ILE A 219 1.24 -27.70 -0.87
C ILE A 219 -0.09 -27.84 -0.12
N LYS A 220 -0.24 -28.89 0.70
CA LYS A 220 -1.46 -29.09 1.49
C LYS A 220 -1.68 -28.01 2.55
N GLU A 221 -0.61 -27.53 3.20
CA GLU A 221 -0.69 -26.40 4.13
C GLU A 221 -1.09 -25.10 3.43
N LYS A 222 -0.54 -24.81 2.27
CA LYS A 222 -0.96 -23.64 1.47
C LYS A 222 -2.42 -23.75 1.06
N ALA A 223 -2.86 -24.93 0.59
CA ALA A 223 -4.24 -25.17 0.19
C ALA A 223 -5.23 -24.97 1.36
N ILE A 224 -4.92 -25.48 2.55
CA ILE A 224 -5.81 -25.31 3.71
C ILE A 224 -5.87 -23.86 4.18
N ILE A 225 -4.75 -23.11 4.09
CA ILE A 225 -4.73 -21.68 4.39
C ILE A 225 -5.65 -20.92 3.43
N GLU A 226 -5.64 -21.22 2.13
CA GLU A 226 -6.54 -20.58 1.17
C GLU A 226 -8.01 -20.95 1.40
N ILE A 227 -8.32 -22.19 1.81
CA ILE A 227 -9.67 -22.59 2.25
C ILE A 227 -10.10 -21.75 3.46
N PHE A 228 -9.25 -21.62 4.48
CA PHE A 228 -9.57 -20.83 5.68
C PHE A 228 -9.77 -19.35 5.37
N ARG A 229 -8.91 -18.77 4.53
CA ARG A 229 -9.05 -17.37 4.07
C ARG A 229 -10.38 -17.16 3.35
N SER A 230 -10.74 -18.09 2.44
CA SER A 230 -12.01 -18.05 1.71
C SER A 230 -13.20 -18.13 2.65
N TYR A 231 -13.22 -19.06 3.61
CA TYR A 231 -14.28 -19.17 4.61
C TYR A 231 -14.36 -17.94 5.55
N LEU A 232 -13.23 -17.33 5.92
CA LEU A 232 -13.23 -16.09 6.70
C LEU A 232 -13.92 -14.94 5.95
N GLN A 233 -13.65 -14.80 4.65
CA GLN A 233 -14.29 -13.79 3.80
C GLN A 233 -15.81 -14.02 3.68
N GLU A 234 -16.23 -15.27 3.57
CA GLU A 234 -17.64 -15.64 3.52
C GLU A 234 -18.31 -15.70 4.90
N LYS A 235 -17.55 -15.44 5.99
CA LYS A 235 -18.02 -15.52 7.39
C LYS A 235 -18.53 -16.92 7.80
N LYS A 236 -18.05 -17.95 7.14
CA LYS A 236 -18.37 -19.37 7.40
C LYS A 236 -17.42 -19.93 8.48
N TYR A 237 -17.54 -19.44 9.71
CA TYR A 237 -16.58 -19.72 10.79
C TYR A 237 -16.67 -21.17 11.31
N LYS A 238 -17.85 -21.80 11.27
CA LYS A 238 -18.01 -23.20 11.69
C LYS A 238 -17.30 -24.15 10.73
N GLU A 239 -17.36 -23.87 9.45
CA GLU A 239 -16.70 -24.64 8.40
C GLU A 239 -15.17 -24.63 8.56
N ILE A 240 -14.58 -23.53 9.06
CA ILE A 240 -13.15 -23.48 9.42
C ILE A 240 -12.84 -24.51 10.50
N ILE A 241 -13.66 -24.59 11.55
CA ILE A 241 -13.47 -25.52 12.65
C ILE A 241 -13.58 -26.95 12.17
N ASP A 242 -14.59 -27.27 11.34
CA ASP A 242 -14.82 -28.59 10.81
C ASP A 242 -13.67 -29.08 9.92
N ILE A 243 -13.21 -28.22 8.99
CA ILE A 243 -12.05 -28.52 8.14
C ILE A 243 -10.78 -28.69 8.98
N ALA A 244 -10.55 -27.81 9.96
CA ALA A 244 -9.39 -27.91 10.83
C ALA A 244 -9.39 -29.19 11.68
N ASN A 245 -10.55 -29.70 12.07
CA ASN A 245 -10.66 -30.98 12.77
C ASN A 245 -10.43 -32.16 11.84
N LYS A 246 -10.87 -32.06 10.58
CA LYS A 246 -10.72 -33.15 9.60
C LYS A 246 -9.28 -33.39 9.17
N TYR A 247 -8.46 -32.34 9.12
CA TYR A 247 -7.10 -32.39 8.60
C TYR A 247 -6.01 -32.18 9.66
N ASP A 248 -6.32 -32.46 10.93
CA ASP A 248 -5.44 -32.26 12.10
C ASP A 248 -4.14 -33.08 12.06
N LYS A 249 -4.13 -34.22 11.31
CA LYS A 249 -2.97 -35.09 11.16
C LYS A 249 -2.07 -34.74 9.96
N ILE A 250 -2.49 -33.80 9.11
CA ILE A 250 -1.83 -33.52 7.81
C ILE A 250 -1.15 -32.16 7.81
N VAL A 251 -1.65 -31.21 8.61
CA VAL A 251 -1.25 -29.81 8.62
C VAL A 251 -0.69 -29.43 9.99
N ASP A 252 0.28 -28.53 10.01
CA ASP A 252 0.88 -28.02 11.24
C ASP A 252 -0.18 -27.54 12.24
N SER A 253 -0.05 -27.99 13.49
CA SER A 253 -1.00 -27.70 14.55
C SER A 253 -1.11 -26.19 14.84
N ASN A 254 -0.04 -25.40 14.69
CA ASN A 254 -0.07 -23.96 14.92
C ASN A 254 -0.94 -23.24 13.89
N ILE A 255 -0.96 -23.69 12.63
CA ILE A 255 -1.87 -23.19 11.59
C ILE A 255 -3.32 -23.44 11.99
N LEU A 256 -3.61 -24.68 12.38
CA LEU A 256 -4.97 -25.10 12.77
C LEU A 256 -5.44 -24.36 14.03
N PHE A 257 -4.58 -24.26 15.03
CA PHE A 257 -4.89 -23.51 16.26
C PHE A 257 -5.16 -22.05 15.98
N PHE A 258 -4.34 -21.42 15.12
CA PHE A 258 -4.54 -20.02 14.76
C PHE A 258 -5.90 -19.79 14.10
N TYR A 259 -6.25 -20.56 13.07
CA TYR A 259 -7.51 -20.36 12.36
C TYR A 259 -8.74 -20.79 13.18
N LYS A 260 -8.64 -21.84 14.03
CA LYS A 260 -9.67 -22.17 15.03
C LYS A 260 -9.85 -21.02 16.02
N GLY A 261 -8.76 -20.48 16.54
CA GLY A 261 -8.79 -19.31 17.43
C GLY A 261 -9.50 -18.12 16.81
N VAL A 262 -9.16 -17.77 15.56
CA VAL A 262 -9.82 -16.70 14.81
C VAL A 262 -11.31 -17.00 14.60
N ALA A 263 -11.67 -18.24 14.23
CA ALA A 263 -13.06 -18.63 14.03
C ALA A 263 -13.87 -18.47 15.33
N TYR A 264 -13.37 -18.98 16.46
CA TYR A 264 -14.02 -18.81 17.76
C TYR A 264 -14.07 -17.36 18.24
N TYR A 265 -13.04 -16.55 17.93
CA TYR A 265 -13.09 -15.11 18.18
C TYR A 265 -14.25 -14.44 17.44
N LYS A 266 -14.42 -14.74 16.14
CA LYS A 266 -15.53 -14.22 15.32
C LYS A 266 -16.90 -14.72 15.78
N LEU A 267 -16.96 -15.92 16.35
CA LEU A 267 -18.16 -16.48 17.00
C LEU A 267 -18.41 -15.93 18.41
N LYS A 268 -17.50 -15.07 18.93
CA LYS A 268 -17.52 -14.52 20.30
C LYS A 268 -17.40 -15.57 21.41
N ASP A 269 -16.87 -16.73 21.10
CA ASP A 269 -16.54 -17.78 22.07
C ASP A 269 -15.10 -17.58 22.55
N PHE A 270 -14.93 -16.63 23.46
CA PHE A 270 -13.61 -16.22 23.92
C PHE A 270 -12.91 -17.31 24.73
N SER A 271 -13.63 -18.19 25.38
CA SER A 271 -13.04 -19.30 26.15
C SER A 271 -12.31 -20.30 25.22
N ARG A 272 -12.96 -20.75 24.17
CA ARG A 272 -12.32 -21.64 23.17
C ARG A 272 -11.28 -20.89 22.34
N CYS A 273 -11.54 -19.62 22.04
CA CYS A 273 -10.56 -18.75 21.36
C CYS A 273 -9.24 -18.71 22.13
N LEU A 274 -9.26 -18.36 23.43
CA LEU A 274 -8.07 -18.33 24.30
C LEU A 274 -7.38 -19.69 24.34
N TYR A 275 -8.14 -20.78 24.52
CA TYR A 275 -7.56 -22.13 24.52
C TYR A 275 -6.71 -22.39 23.27
N PHE A 276 -7.21 -22.09 22.07
CA PHE A 276 -6.47 -22.34 20.85
C PHE A 276 -5.27 -21.41 20.68
N PHE A 277 -5.41 -20.10 20.94
CA PHE A 277 -4.28 -19.18 20.80
C PHE A 277 -3.17 -19.41 21.83
N GLU A 278 -3.50 -19.76 23.06
CA GLU A 278 -2.52 -20.05 24.12
C GLU A 278 -1.76 -21.37 23.89
N ASN A 279 -2.28 -22.26 23.05
CA ASN A 279 -1.60 -23.48 22.62
C ASN A 279 -0.59 -23.27 21.48
N ILE A 280 -0.55 -22.08 20.83
CA ILE A 280 0.48 -21.73 19.88
C ILE A 280 1.73 -21.33 20.67
N LYS A 281 2.81 -22.11 20.57
CA LYS A 281 4.02 -21.92 21.37
C LYS A 281 5.14 -21.22 20.61
N GLU A 282 5.13 -21.34 19.28
CA GLU A 282 6.19 -20.82 18.40
C GLU A 282 5.67 -20.55 16.98
N GLY A 283 6.53 -20.03 16.13
CA GLY A 283 6.25 -19.83 14.71
C GLY A 283 5.61 -18.48 14.38
N LYS A 284 5.32 -18.30 13.10
CA LYS A 284 4.88 -17.00 12.52
C LYS A 284 3.54 -16.49 13.05
N TYR A 285 2.70 -17.36 13.59
CA TYR A 285 1.37 -17.01 14.12
C TYR A 285 1.38 -16.58 15.59
N LEU A 286 2.45 -16.91 16.34
CA LEU A 286 2.52 -16.62 17.77
C LEU A 286 2.35 -15.13 18.12
N PRO A 287 3.03 -14.17 17.46
CA PRO A 287 2.86 -12.76 17.80
C PRO A 287 1.43 -12.27 17.61
N THR A 288 0.77 -12.67 16.52
CA THR A 288 -0.62 -12.30 16.26
C THR A 288 -1.59 -12.98 17.24
N ALA A 289 -1.36 -14.25 17.57
CA ALA A 289 -2.17 -14.96 18.56
C ALA A 289 -2.09 -14.28 19.94
N LEU A 290 -0.88 -13.89 20.36
CA LEU A 290 -0.66 -13.17 21.62
C LEU A 290 -1.34 -11.79 21.63
N LEU A 291 -1.42 -11.09 20.49
CA LEU A 291 -2.20 -9.86 20.38
C LEU A 291 -3.70 -10.11 20.60
N TYR A 292 -4.27 -11.16 19.98
CA TYR A 292 -5.66 -11.53 20.25
C TYR A 292 -5.90 -11.88 21.72
N VAL A 293 -5.01 -12.68 22.31
CA VAL A 293 -5.06 -13.03 23.75
C VAL A 293 -5.03 -11.77 24.60
N SER A 294 -4.09 -10.86 24.33
CA SER A 294 -3.95 -9.59 25.04
C SER A 294 -5.21 -8.71 24.93
N GLY A 295 -5.77 -8.60 23.72
CA GLY A 295 -7.01 -7.84 23.48
C GLY A 295 -8.21 -8.40 24.22
N ILE A 296 -8.35 -9.74 24.26
CA ILE A 296 -9.43 -10.42 24.98
C ILE A 296 -9.29 -10.16 26.51
N TYR A 297 -8.09 -10.38 27.08
CA TYR A 297 -7.87 -10.11 28.50
C TYR A 297 -8.05 -8.62 28.84
N TYR A 298 -7.63 -7.72 27.94
CA TYR A 298 -7.88 -6.29 28.11
C TYR A 298 -9.38 -5.97 28.19
N SER A 299 -10.19 -6.57 27.31
CA SER A 299 -11.65 -6.39 27.30
C SER A 299 -12.34 -6.95 28.55
N PHE A 300 -11.71 -7.91 29.22
CA PHE A 300 -12.16 -8.47 30.51
C PHE A 300 -11.64 -7.70 31.72
N GLY A 301 -10.76 -6.70 31.52
CA GLY A 301 -10.12 -5.95 32.62
C GLY A 301 -9.01 -6.71 33.35
N ASP A 302 -8.56 -7.85 32.80
CA ASP A 302 -7.45 -8.61 33.38
C ASP A 302 -6.10 -8.10 32.88
N TYR A 303 -5.74 -6.91 33.33
CA TYR A 303 -4.53 -6.21 32.89
C TYR A 303 -3.22 -6.94 33.26
N ASN A 304 -3.23 -7.81 34.26
CA ASN A 304 -2.04 -8.61 34.59
C ASN A 304 -1.78 -9.66 33.51
N LYS A 305 -2.80 -10.33 32.98
CA LYS A 305 -2.67 -11.27 31.87
C LYS A 305 -2.36 -10.56 30.56
N VAL A 306 -2.83 -9.34 30.35
CA VAL A 306 -2.38 -8.51 29.21
C VAL A 306 -0.87 -8.33 29.26
N ILE A 307 -0.33 -7.89 30.42
CA ILE A 307 1.11 -7.67 30.60
C ILE A 307 1.90 -8.96 30.36
N GLU A 308 1.42 -10.10 30.88
CA GLU A 308 2.06 -11.39 30.66
C GLU A 308 2.10 -11.77 29.17
N SER A 309 0.99 -11.61 28.47
CA SER A 309 0.88 -11.98 27.05
C SER A 309 1.70 -11.08 26.16
N VAL A 310 1.65 -9.76 26.38
CA VAL A 310 2.42 -8.78 25.60
C VAL A 310 3.93 -8.99 25.76
N ASN A 311 4.40 -9.28 26.99
CA ASN A 311 5.83 -9.51 27.25
C ASN A 311 6.40 -10.76 26.52
N LYS A 312 5.57 -11.66 26.04
CA LYS A 312 5.96 -12.81 25.22
C LYS A 312 6.14 -12.44 23.74
N ILE A 313 5.69 -11.24 23.30
CA ILE A 313 5.83 -10.78 21.91
C ILE A 313 7.26 -10.28 21.70
N SER A 314 8.05 -11.04 20.96
CA SER A 314 9.46 -10.71 20.69
C SER A 314 9.64 -9.68 19.58
N THR A 315 8.64 -9.48 18.74
CA THR A 315 8.70 -8.54 17.61
C THR A 315 8.25 -7.15 18.02
N LYS A 316 8.87 -6.12 17.44
CA LYS A 316 8.45 -4.73 17.64
C LYS A 316 7.01 -4.55 17.14
N ASN A 317 6.10 -4.21 18.03
CA ASN A 317 4.68 -4.03 17.73
C ASN A 317 4.07 -2.90 18.54
N ILE A 318 3.64 -1.85 17.85
CA ILE A 318 3.11 -0.64 18.51
C ILE A 318 1.82 -0.94 19.31
N ILE A 319 0.96 -1.82 18.82
CA ILE A 319 -0.32 -2.17 19.48
C ILE A 319 -0.03 -2.89 20.82
N ALA A 320 0.95 -3.79 20.81
CA ALA A 320 1.41 -4.48 22.00
C ALA A 320 1.96 -3.48 23.04
N ASP A 321 2.81 -2.54 22.59
CA ASP A 321 3.39 -1.53 23.48
C ASP A 321 2.32 -0.59 24.05
N ILE A 322 1.28 -0.21 23.29
CA ILE A 322 0.14 0.60 23.74
C ILE A 322 -0.68 -0.18 24.79
N LEU A 323 -1.04 -1.44 24.48
CA LEU A 323 -1.79 -2.27 25.44
C LEU A 323 -1.03 -2.44 26.76
N LEU A 324 0.30 -2.55 26.70
CA LEU A 324 1.17 -2.64 27.86
C LEU A 324 1.15 -1.35 28.69
N ALA A 325 1.32 -0.19 28.04
CA ALA A 325 1.29 1.11 28.69
C ALA A 325 -0.07 1.35 29.37
N ASP A 326 -1.15 1.12 28.65
CA ASP A 326 -2.51 1.28 29.16
C ASP A 326 -2.79 0.35 30.36
N SER A 327 -2.33 -0.90 30.29
CA SER A 327 -2.47 -1.85 31.39
C SER A 327 -1.71 -1.42 32.65
N TYR A 328 -0.50 -0.87 32.49
CA TYR A 328 0.23 -0.30 33.65
C TYR A 328 -0.48 0.91 34.25
N LEU A 329 -1.07 1.75 33.40
CA LEU A 329 -1.86 2.89 33.84
C LEU A 329 -3.10 2.46 34.65
N LYS A 330 -3.90 1.51 34.09
CA LYS A 330 -5.09 0.96 34.78
C LYS A 330 -4.74 0.31 36.12
N LEU A 331 -3.55 -0.28 36.22
CA LEU A 331 -3.02 -0.86 37.46
C LEU A 331 -2.31 0.16 38.38
N LYS A 332 -2.31 1.45 38.03
CA LYS A 332 -1.64 2.55 38.76
C LYS A 332 -0.14 2.28 38.99
N LYS A 333 0.53 1.61 38.06
CA LYS A 333 1.98 1.33 38.07
C LYS A 333 2.73 2.44 37.30
N GLU A 334 2.73 3.66 37.86
CA GLU A 334 3.22 4.88 37.20
C GLU A 334 4.62 4.75 36.62
N ARG A 335 5.59 4.25 37.38
CA ARG A 335 6.97 4.09 36.89
C ARG A 335 7.04 3.19 35.65
N LYS A 336 6.35 2.04 35.64
CA LYS A 336 6.33 1.12 34.49
C LYS A 336 5.59 1.72 33.31
N PHE A 337 4.55 2.50 33.58
CA PHE A 337 3.86 3.27 32.55
C PHE A 337 4.83 4.26 31.89
N GLU A 338 5.56 5.09 32.65
CA GLU A 338 6.53 6.05 32.10
C GLU A 338 7.64 5.36 31.29
N GLU A 339 8.20 4.25 31.79
CA GLU A 339 9.21 3.46 31.08
C GLU A 339 8.68 2.97 29.72
N THR A 340 7.45 2.46 29.69
CA THR A 340 6.80 1.97 28.47
C THR A 340 6.45 3.11 27.51
N ALA A 341 5.94 4.23 28.01
CA ALA A 341 5.65 5.43 27.22
C ALA A 341 6.93 5.97 26.54
N ARG A 342 8.06 6.05 27.28
CA ARG A 342 9.36 6.42 26.69
C ARG A 342 9.83 5.44 25.63
N LYS A 343 9.58 4.14 25.82
CA LYS A 343 9.87 3.12 24.80
C LYS A 343 9.04 3.35 23.53
N ILE A 344 7.74 3.69 23.65
CA ILE A 344 6.87 4.02 22.52
C ILE A 344 7.41 5.26 21.78
N ILE A 345 7.73 6.34 22.50
CA ILE A 345 8.30 7.56 21.93
C ILE A 345 9.58 7.26 21.13
N ASN A 346 10.48 6.45 21.69
CA ASN A 346 11.75 6.12 21.04
C ASN A 346 11.59 5.18 19.85
N ASN A 347 10.71 4.18 19.96
CA ASN A 347 10.53 3.17 18.92
C ASN A 347 9.66 3.64 17.75
N TYR A 348 8.70 4.54 18.01
CA TYR A 348 7.72 5.00 17.06
C TYR A 348 7.63 6.54 17.02
N PRO A 349 8.78 7.25 16.87
CA PRO A 349 8.84 8.71 17.02
C PRO A 349 8.00 9.47 15.99
N ASN A 350 7.64 8.81 14.89
CA ASN A 350 6.87 9.37 13.79
C ASN A 350 5.39 8.93 13.82
N SER A 351 5.00 8.14 14.83
CA SER A 351 3.60 7.76 15.02
C SER A 351 2.88 8.77 15.89
N TYR A 352 1.55 8.78 15.77
CA TYR A 352 0.72 9.57 16.66
C TYR A 352 0.95 9.18 18.13
N GLU A 353 1.06 7.89 18.41
CA GLU A 353 1.24 7.39 19.78
C GLU A 353 2.56 7.87 20.37
N GLY A 354 3.64 7.88 19.57
CA GLY A 354 4.92 8.46 20.02
C GLY A 354 4.78 9.92 20.40
N LEU A 355 4.09 10.71 19.59
CA LEU A 355 3.81 12.13 19.87
C LEU A 355 2.83 12.31 21.04
N PHE A 356 1.79 11.48 21.11
CA PHE A 356 0.80 11.49 22.17
C PHE A 356 1.42 11.17 23.53
N PHE A 357 2.21 10.11 23.64
CA PHE A 357 2.88 9.76 24.89
C PHE A 357 3.95 10.79 25.28
N ALA A 358 4.62 11.43 24.30
CA ALA A 358 5.52 12.56 24.60
C ALA A 358 4.75 13.71 25.25
N PHE A 359 3.62 14.09 24.66
CA PHE A 359 2.76 15.15 25.21
C PHE A 359 2.24 14.81 26.63
N ILE A 360 1.84 13.56 26.88
CA ILE A 360 1.36 13.12 28.20
C ILE A 360 2.46 13.20 29.26
N LEU A 361 3.69 12.77 28.93
CA LEU A 361 4.81 12.81 29.87
C LEU A 361 5.22 14.25 30.21
N GLU A 362 5.01 15.19 29.30
CA GLU A 362 5.27 16.61 29.51
C GLU A 362 4.18 17.29 30.36
N ASN A 363 2.92 16.85 30.20
CA ASN A 363 1.74 17.47 30.85
C ASN A 363 1.15 16.53 31.91
N LYS A 364 1.80 16.44 33.06
CA LYS A 364 1.52 15.50 34.19
C LYS A 364 0.06 15.43 34.70
N ASN A 365 -0.86 16.25 34.25
CA ASN A 365 -2.21 16.41 34.80
C ASN A 365 -3.34 15.89 33.90
N MET A 366 -3.05 15.10 32.85
CA MET A 366 -4.11 14.55 32.02
C MET A 366 -4.63 13.23 32.58
N ASP A 367 -5.93 13.18 32.81
CA ASP A 367 -6.64 11.94 33.11
C ASP A 367 -6.70 11.08 31.83
N LEU A 368 -5.74 10.14 31.74
CA LEU A 368 -5.55 9.23 30.61
C LEU A 368 -6.65 8.16 30.50
N ALA A 369 -7.44 7.96 31.56
CA ALA A 369 -8.54 7.00 31.56
C ALA A 369 -9.62 7.33 30.52
N SER A 370 -9.47 8.45 29.84
CA SER A 370 -10.45 8.98 28.92
C SER A 370 -9.94 9.13 27.47
N HIS A 371 -9.16 8.19 26.97
CA HIS A 371 -8.69 8.12 25.59
C HIS A 371 -9.79 8.07 24.50
N ASN A 372 -11.03 8.11 24.88
CA ASN A 372 -12.12 7.56 24.10
C ASN A 372 -12.98 8.59 23.38
N ALA A 373 -12.72 9.89 23.56
CA ALA A 373 -13.56 10.91 22.97
C ALA A 373 -12.81 11.68 21.87
N THR A 374 -13.45 11.87 20.73
CA THR A 374 -13.01 12.73 19.63
C THR A 374 -12.65 14.14 20.13
N PHE A 375 -13.41 14.64 21.08
CA PHE A 375 -13.15 15.91 21.77
C PHE A 375 -11.75 15.95 22.40
N LYS A 376 -11.33 14.87 23.06
CA LYS A 376 -10.01 14.81 23.74
C LYS A 376 -8.87 14.69 22.74
N ILE A 377 -9.04 13.91 21.70
CA ILE A 377 -8.10 13.86 20.57
C ILE A 377 -7.97 15.25 19.95
N SER A 378 -9.09 15.95 19.76
CA SER A 378 -9.09 17.34 19.25
C SER A 378 -8.31 18.29 20.16
N LEU A 379 -8.50 18.19 21.49
CA LEU A 379 -7.79 19.01 22.47
C LEU A 379 -6.28 18.72 22.49
N ILE A 380 -5.89 17.45 22.39
CA ILE A 380 -4.48 17.05 22.30
C ILE A 380 -3.83 17.63 21.05
N ILE A 381 -4.50 17.57 19.90
CA ILE A 381 -3.99 18.13 18.65
C ILE A 381 -3.91 19.66 18.73
N ASP A 382 -4.89 20.34 19.33
CA ASP A 382 -4.83 21.79 19.52
C ASP A 382 -3.62 22.19 20.39
N ASN A 383 -3.42 21.53 21.53
CA ASN A 383 -2.29 21.78 22.41
C ASN A 383 -0.96 21.49 21.72
N PHE A 384 -0.89 20.40 20.95
CA PHE A 384 0.27 20.04 20.16
C PHE A 384 0.60 21.13 19.11
N LEU A 385 -0.40 21.56 18.31
CA LEU A 385 -0.22 22.60 17.30
C LEU A 385 0.20 23.95 17.91
N ASN A 386 -0.29 24.27 19.12
CA ASN A 386 0.07 25.49 19.84
C ASN A 386 1.48 25.45 20.44
N SER A 387 1.99 24.25 20.76
CA SER A 387 3.35 24.07 21.32
C SER A 387 4.44 23.99 20.26
N THR A 388 4.08 23.81 18.97
CA THR A 388 5.06 23.69 17.87
C THR A 388 5.70 25.04 17.52
N LYS A 389 6.97 25.02 17.11
CA LYS A 389 7.71 26.21 16.68
C LYS A 389 7.13 26.79 15.40
N SER A 390 7.07 28.12 15.32
CA SER A 390 6.64 28.85 14.12
C SER A 390 7.79 29.26 13.19
N ASP A 391 9.04 29.24 13.69
CA ASP A 391 10.22 29.70 12.94
C ASP A 391 10.88 28.55 12.17
N THR A 392 10.82 28.65 10.83
CA THR A 392 11.40 27.69 9.89
C THR A 392 12.61 28.24 9.12
N ASP A 393 13.03 29.48 9.38
CA ASP A 393 14.09 30.14 8.60
C ASP A 393 15.38 29.32 8.56
N ASN A 394 15.79 28.75 9.69
CA ASN A 394 16.99 27.89 9.78
C ASN A 394 16.89 26.58 8.97
N VAL A 395 15.71 26.17 8.58
CA VAL A 395 15.51 24.97 7.74
C VAL A 395 15.75 25.33 6.28
N PHE A 396 15.21 26.45 5.84
CA PHE A 396 15.32 26.90 4.45
C PHE A 396 16.75 27.35 4.09
N ASP A 397 17.45 27.99 5.00
CA ASP A 397 18.82 28.53 4.74
C ASP A 397 19.86 27.43 4.41
N LYS A 398 19.57 26.15 4.67
CA LYS A 398 20.47 25.02 4.41
C LYS A 398 20.20 24.31 3.07
N ILE A 399 19.24 24.78 2.29
CA ILE A 399 18.89 24.15 1.01
C ILE A 399 19.83 24.64 -0.09
N ASN A 400 20.36 23.72 -0.91
CA ASN A 400 21.05 24.07 -2.14
C ASN A 400 20.04 24.46 -3.23
N TYR A 401 19.77 25.77 -3.36
CA TYR A 401 18.73 26.27 -4.24
C TYR A 401 19.01 26.05 -5.73
N LEU A 402 20.26 26.06 -6.17
CA LEU A 402 20.60 25.80 -7.58
C LEU A 402 20.26 24.36 -7.98
N GLU A 403 20.59 23.43 -7.12
CA GLU A 403 20.29 22.02 -7.33
C GLU A 403 18.78 21.75 -7.20
N LEU A 404 18.11 22.41 -6.25
CA LEU A 404 16.65 22.36 -6.10
C LEU A 404 15.94 22.84 -7.38
N GLU A 405 16.34 23.95 -7.94
CA GLU A 405 15.76 24.50 -9.18
C GLU A 405 15.94 23.56 -10.36
N LYS A 406 17.16 23.01 -10.54
CA LYS A 406 17.44 22.00 -11.56
C LYS A 406 16.48 20.82 -11.45
N LEU A 407 16.35 20.25 -10.27
CA LEU A 407 15.53 19.07 -10.04
C LEU A 407 14.03 19.37 -10.15
N CYS A 408 13.58 20.56 -9.76
CA CYS A 408 12.21 21.01 -10.01
C CYS A 408 11.89 21.14 -11.50
N ASN A 409 12.85 21.60 -12.32
CA ASN A 409 12.65 21.66 -13.76
C ASN A 409 12.59 20.26 -14.38
N ILE A 410 13.40 19.32 -13.90
CA ILE A 410 13.33 17.91 -14.31
C ILE A 410 12.00 17.27 -13.89
N SER A 411 11.51 17.57 -12.71
CA SER A 411 10.24 17.01 -12.21
C SER A 411 9.03 17.39 -13.07
N LYS A 412 9.05 18.60 -13.70
CA LYS A 412 8.00 19.04 -14.63
C LYS A 412 7.86 18.18 -15.88
N ILE A 413 8.89 17.43 -16.22
CA ILE A 413 8.84 16.48 -17.33
C ILE A 413 7.88 15.32 -17.04
N LYS A 414 7.47 15.17 -15.76
CA LYS A 414 6.57 14.11 -15.28
C LYS A 414 7.04 12.69 -15.60
N ASN A 415 8.36 12.50 -15.68
CA ASN A 415 8.97 11.18 -15.82
C ASN A 415 9.60 10.78 -14.47
N GLU A 416 8.93 9.86 -13.80
CA GLU A 416 9.30 9.42 -12.45
C GLU A 416 10.69 8.77 -12.42
N GLU A 417 10.99 7.90 -13.39
CA GLU A 417 12.27 7.18 -13.43
C GLU A 417 13.44 8.13 -13.65
N LEU A 418 13.27 9.10 -14.55
CA LEU A 418 14.25 10.12 -14.79
C LEU A 418 14.50 10.93 -13.50
N LEU A 419 13.45 11.36 -12.85
CA LEU A 419 13.56 12.13 -11.60
C LEU A 419 14.24 11.31 -10.50
N LYS A 420 13.95 10.03 -10.39
CA LYS A 420 14.61 9.11 -9.44
C LYS A 420 16.12 9.04 -9.67
N ILE A 421 16.54 8.90 -10.93
CA ILE A 421 17.96 8.85 -11.30
C ILE A 421 18.67 10.14 -10.88
N GLU A 422 18.10 11.28 -11.20
CA GLU A 422 18.70 12.58 -10.88
C GLU A 422 18.70 12.85 -9.37
N LEU A 423 17.66 12.46 -8.65
CA LEU A 423 17.62 12.57 -7.19
C LEU A 423 18.66 11.68 -6.53
N GLN A 424 18.91 10.46 -7.02
CA GLN A 424 19.96 9.57 -6.49
C GLN A 424 21.36 10.16 -6.62
N ASN A 425 21.60 10.96 -7.65
CA ASN A 425 22.87 11.65 -7.90
C ASN A 425 22.97 13.01 -7.18
N SER A 426 21.91 13.43 -6.50
CA SER A 426 21.83 14.75 -5.86
C SER A 426 22.42 14.76 -4.45
N SER A 427 22.77 15.95 -3.97
CA SER A 427 23.20 16.17 -2.58
C SER A 427 22.09 15.94 -1.57
N PHE A 428 20.82 15.99 -1.98
CA PHE A 428 19.65 15.89 -1.09
C PHE A 428 19.43 14.49 -0.53
N VAL A 429 19.88 13.43 -1.22
CA VAL A 429 19.66 12.04 -0.80
C VAL A 429 20.80 11.51 0.08
N ASN A 430 21.97 12.11 0.01
CA ASN A 430 23.18 11.61 0.68
C ASN A 430 23.25 11.89 2.19
N LYS A 431 22.40 12.77 2.72
CA LYS A 431 22.37 13.10 4.16
C LYS A 431 20.93 13.24 4.65
N TYR A 432 20.63 12.52 5.73
CA TYR A 432 19.37 12.72 6.44
C TYR A 432 19.39 14.09 7.13
N SER A 433 18.60 15.03 6.62
CA SER A 433 18.37 16.34 7.23
C SER A 433 16.95 16.84 6.90
N ILE A 434 16.39 17.65 7.77
CA ILE A 434 15.06 18.26 7.56
C ILE A 434 15.01 19.10 6.28
N SER A 435 16.09 19.84 5.99
CA SER A 435 16.21 20.67 4.78
C SER A 435 16.19 19.81 3.51
N ASN A 436 16.91 18.71 3.50
CA ASN A 436 16.91 17.77 2.37
C ASN A 436 15.55 17.08 2.21
N GLY A 437 14.94 16.64 3.32
CA GLY A 437 13.60 16.07 3.29
C GLY A 437 12.57 17.04 2.70
N LEU A 438 12.64 18.30 3.07
CA LEU A 438 11.78 19.35 2.54
C LEU A 438 12.05 19.61 1.04
N ALA A 439 13.32 19.72 0.64
CA ALA A 439 13.71 19.92 -0.75
C ALA A 439 13.22 18.79 -1.66
N VAL A 440 13.44 17.52 -1.26
CA VAL A 440 12.95 16.36 -2.01
C VAL A 440 11.41 16.35 -2.08
N THR A 441 10.71 16.62 -0.98
CA THR A 441 9.24 16.72 -0.99
C THR A 441 8.78 17.77 -2.00
N THR A 442 9.37 18.97 -1.98
CA THR A 442 9.03 20.07 -2.89
C THR A 442 9.28 19.72 -4.36
N ILE A 443 10.38 19.03 -4.67
CA ILE A 443 10.68 18.55 -6.04
C ILE A 443 9.59 17.57 -6.51
N LEU A 444 9.22 16.63 -5.67
CA LEU A 444 8.22 15.61 -5.99
C LEU A 444 6.82 16.24 -6.14
N GLU A 445 6.45 17.19 -5.28
CA GLU A 445 5.19 17.94 -5.40
C GLU A 445 5.12 18.75 -6.70
N ASN A 446 6.23 19.37 -7.09
CA ASN A 446 6.30 20.16 -8.33
C ASN A 446 6.13 19.29 -9.59
N GLY A 447 6.50 18.01 -9.53
CA GLY A 447 6.28 17.02 -10.60
C GLY A 447 4.95 16.28 -10.49
N GLU A 448 4.12 16.58 -9.48
CA GLU A 448 2.85 15.90 -9.19
C GLU A 448 3.03 14.41 -8.82
N PHE A 449 4.22 14.03 -8.32
CA PHE A 449 4.49 12.68 -7.77
C PHE A 449 4.05 12.61 -6.31
N TYR A 450 2.75 12.72 -6.08
CA TYR A 450 2.17 12.98 -4.76
C TYR A 450 2.34 11.83 -3.77
N ASP A 451 2.29 10.58 -4.22
CA ASP A 451 2.56 9.40 -3.40
C ASP A 451 4.01 9.37 -2.89
N LEU A 452 4.97 9.68 -3.78
CA LEU A 452 6.38 9.78 -3.43
C LEU A 452 6.65 10.99 -2.52
N ALA A 453 6.01 12.13 -2.80
CA ALA A 453 6.11 13.33 -1.97
C ALA A 453 5.62 13.03 -0.54
N TYR A 454 4.44 12.43 -0.40
CA TYR A 454 3.91 12.01 0.90
C TYR A 454 4.81 10.98 1.58
N LYS A 455 5.30 10.00 0.86
CA LYS A 455 6.20 8.98 1.41
C LYS A 455 7.49 9.60 1.93
N ASN A 456 8.09 10.54 1.19
CA ASN A 456 9.26 11.27 1.64
C ASN A 456 8.94 12.11 2.89
N SER A 457 7.88 12.93 2.87
CA SER A 457 7.49 13.76 4.01
C SER A 457 7.20 12.92 5.26
N SER A 458 6.57 11.76 5.11
CA SER A 458 6.27 10.86 6.22
C SER A 458 7.54 10.24 6.84
N ALA A 459 8.62 10.08 6.08
CA ALA A 459 9.92 9.66 6.61
C ALA A 459 10.55 10.74 7.51
N TYR A 460 10.22 12.00 7.29
CA TYR A 460 10.67 13.14 8.09
C TYR A 460 9.60 13.64 9.09
N ARG A 461 8.53 12.88 9.32
CA ARG A 461 7.40 13.31 10.16
C ARG A 461 7.83 13.86 11.52
N LYS A 462 8.74 13.18 12.22
CA LYS A 462 9.28 13.62 13.51
C LYS A 462 9.91 15.01 13.45
N GLU A 463 10.65 15.27 12.38
CA GLU A 463 11.34 16.54 12.19
C GLU A 463 10.36 17.64 11.76
N PHE A 464 9.44 17.34 10.83
CA PHE A 464 8.42 18.26 10.37
C PHE A 464 7.44 18.66 11.48
N PHE A 465 7.12 17.75 12.39
CA PHE A 465 6.23 18.04 13.52
C PHE A 465 6.81 19.00 14.56
N LYS A 466 8.11 19.31 14.50
CA LYS A 466 8.70 20.35 15.34
C LYS A 466 8.31 21.78 14.90
N TYR A 467 7.82 21.91 13.65
CA TYR A 467 7.51 23.19 13.04
C TYR A 467 6.08 23.20 12.50
N ARG A 468 5.26 24.12 12.98
CA ARG A 468 3.84 24.20 12.64
C ARG A 468 3.60 24.22 11.12
N ASP A 469 4.39 25.02 10.40
CA ASP A 469 4.23 25.18 8.94
C ASP A 469 4.66 23.96 8.13
N LEU A 470 5.47 23.07 8.72
CA LEU A 470 5.92 21.84 8.06
C LEU A 470 4.99 20.65 8.31
N ILE A 471 4.12 20.70 9.31
CA ILE A 471 3.16 19.65 9.61
C ILE A 471 2.24 19.38 8.40
N LYS A 472 1.90 20.42 7.63
CA LYS A 472 1.08 20.31 6.43
C LYS A 472 1.63 19.37 5.35
N TYR A 473 2.95 19.14 5.31
CA TYR A 473 3.54 18.16 4.38
C TYR A 473 3.23 16.71 4.76
N ASN A 474 2.79 16.46 5.98
CA ASN A 474 2.28 15.14 6.42
C ASN A 474 0.76 15.02 6.27
N TYR A 475 0.07 16.14 6.00
CA TYR A 475 -1.37 16.21 5.73
C TYR A 475 -1.61 17.12 4.51
N PRO A 476 -1.07 16.75 3.32
CA PRO A 476 -1.09 17.63 2.15
C PRO A 476 -2.48 17.72 1.51
N LEU A 477 -2.70 18.83 0.76
CA LEU A 477 -3.90 19.03 -0.07
C LEU A 477 -3.62 18.72 -1.54
N TYR A 478 -3.17 17.49 -1.82
CA TYR A 478 -2.92 17.05 -3.20
C TYR A 478 -4.23 16.89 -3.98
N TYR A 479 -4.17 17.05 -5.30
CA TYR A 479 -5.35 17.05 -6.19
C TYR A 479 -6.40 18.10 -5.82
N LYS A 480 -5.94 19.26 -5.31
CA LYS A 480 -6.81 20.28 -4.69
C LYS A 480 -7.97 20.70 -5.58
N ASP A 481 -7.72 21.00 -6.86
CA ASP A 481 -8.76 21.48 -7.79
C ASP A 481 -9.86 20.45 -8.00
N ILE A 482 -9.48 19.16 -8.08
CA ILE A 482 -10.42 18.05 -8.23
C ILE A 482 -11.26 17.89 -6.96
N VAL A 483 -10.60 17.95 -5.78
CA VAL A 483 -11.27 17.86 -4.48
C VAL A 483 -12.22 19.04 -4.27
N ASP A 484 -11.79 20.27 -4.58
CA ASP A 484 -12.63 21.48 -4.48
C ASP A 484 -13.90 21.35 -5.35
N ASN A 485 -13.73 20.88 -6.59
CA ASN A 485 -14.84 20.66 -7.50
C ASN A 485 -15.81 19.58 -7.01
N CYS A 486 -15.29 18.44 -6.54
CA CYS A 486 -16.12 17.35 -6.01
C CYS A 486 -16.81 17.76 -4.70
N SER A 487 -16.12 18.46 -3.80
CA SER A 487 -16.69 18.98 -2.56
C SER A 487 -17.90 19.89 -2.83
N LYS A 488 -17.75 20.84 -3.77
CA LYS A 488 -18.84 21.74 -4.19
C LYS A 488 -19.99 20.97 -4.88
N LYS A 489 -19.65 20.09 -5.84
CA LYS A 489 -20.63 19.32 -6.64
C LYS A 489 -21.53 18.44 -5.77
N TYR A 490 -20.95 17.80 -4.75
CA TYR A 490 -21.67 16.86 -3.90
C TYR A 490 -22.07 17.45 -2.54
N ASP A 491 -21.71 18.72 -2.28
CA ASP A 491 -21.93 19.36 -0.97
C ASP A 491 -21.42 18.45 0.18
N ILE A 492 -20.13 18.16 0.17
CA ILE A 492 -19.45 17.34 1.18
C ILE A 492 -18.18 18.03 1.69
N PRO A 493 -17.84 17.89 2.96
CA PRO A 493 -16.63 18.47 3.53
C PRO A 493 -15.36 17.87 2.92
N GLN A 494 -14.39 18.74 2.57
CA GLN A 494 -13.12 18.35 1.95
C GLN A 494 -12.28 17.41 2.83
N GLU A 495 -12.30 17.64 4.14
CA GLU A 495 -11.57 16.84 5.10
C GLU A 495 -11.95 15.35 5.06
N LEU A 496 -13.17 15.00 4.62
CA LEU A 496 -13.57 13.60 4.44
C LEU A 496 -12.89 12.96 3.24
N ILE A 497 -12.73 13.73 2.15
CA ILE A 497 -12.08 13.26 0.93
C ILE A 497 -10.59 13.06 1.21
N TYR A 498 -9.92 14.07 1.79
CA TYR A 498 -8.49 14.01 2.10
C TYR A 498 -8.15 12.91 3.11
N THR A 499 -8.96 12.75 4.18
CA THR A 499 -8.79 11.66 5.14
C THR A 499 -8.85 10.30 4.46
N THR A 500 -9.82 10.11 3.56
CA THR A 500 -9.98 8.85 2.84
C THR A 500 -8.82 8.58 1.90
N MET A 501 -8.35 9.57 1.14
CA MET A 501 -7.20 9.42 0.24
C MET A 501 -5.91 9.11 1.02
N LEU A 502 -5.66 9.84 2.11
CA LEU A 502 -4.45 9.66 2.89
C LEU A 502 -4.37 8.25 3.51
N LEU A 503 -5.44 7.78 4.12
CA LEU A 503 -5.48 6.47 4.78
C LEU A 503 -5.57 5.31 3.79
N GLY A 504 -6.33 5.48 2.72
CA GLY A 504 -6.57 4.45 1.72
C GLY A 504 -5.36 4.21 0.82
N SER A 505 -4.97 5.22 0.09
CA SER A 505 -3.96 5.13 -0.98
C SER A 505 -2.64 5.82 -0.66
N LYS A 506 -2.58 6.70 0.35
CA LYS A 506 -1.45 7.61 0.59
C LYS A 506 -1.14 8.48 -0.64
N PHE A 507 -2.20 8.90 -1.33
CA PHE A 507 -2.18 9.68 -2.57
C PHE A 507 -1.58 8.95 -3.78
N ASP A 508 -1.41 7.64 -3.69
CA ASP A 508 -1.03 6.82 -4.83
C ASP A 508 -2.26 6.58 -5.72
N LYS A 509 -2.27 7.21 -6.92
CA LYS A 509 -3.36 7.06 -7.89
C LYS A 509 -3.48 5.63 -8.44
N GLU A 510 -2.40 4.85 -8.33
CA GLU A 510 -2.30 3.48 -8.83
C GLU A 510 -2.43 2.44 -7.70
N ALA A 511 -2.75 2.88 -6.48
CA ALA A 511 -2.90 2.00 -5.35
C ALA A 511 -3.93 0.89 -5.60
N ILE A 512 -3.55 -0.35 -5.27
CA ILE A 512 -4.44 -1.50 -5.31
C ILE A 512 -4.40 -2.22 -3.97
N SER A 513 -5.56 -2.36 -3.35
CA SER A 513 -5.68 -3.11 -2.10
C SER A 513 -5.81 -4.62 -2.38
N LYS A 514 -5.53 -5.42 -1.34
CA LYS A 514 -5.75 -6.89 -1.37
C LYS A 514 -7.21 -7.29 -1.72
N ASN A 515 -8.16 -6.39 -1.51
CA ASN A 515 -9.58 -6.60 -1.78
C ASN A 515 -10.02 -6.01 -3.14
N SER A 516 -9.08 -5.83 -4.09
CA SER A 516 -9.33 -5.29 -5.44
C SER A 516 -10.02 -3.93 -5.42
N ARG A 517 -9.61 -3.04 -4.49
CA ARG A 517 -9.99 -1.63 -4.52
C ARG A 517 -8.86 -0.84 -5.16
N ILE A 518 -9.21 0.14 -6.00
CA ILE A 518 -8.27 0.82 -6.88
C ILE A 518 -8.28 2.33 -6.68
N GLY A 519 -7.10 2.94 -6.79
CA GLY A 519 -6.86 4.36 -6.92
C GLY A 519 -7.01 5.14 -5.62
N LEU A 520 -7.03 6.46 -5.75
CA LEU A 520 -6.95 7.43 -4.65
C LEU A 520 -7.99 7.20 -3.54
N MET A 521 -9.24 6.93 -3.92
CA MET A 521 -10.35 6.72 -3.00
C MET A 521 -10.66 5.23 -2.79
N MET A 522 -9.78 4.32 -3.20
CA MET A 522 -9.97 2.88 -3.01
C MET A 522 -11.34 2.38 -3.49
N ILE A 523 -11.68 2.66 -4.76
CA ILE A 523 -12.96 2.26 -5.36
C ILE A 523 -12.94 0.75 -5.64
N PRO A 524 -14.00 -0.01 -5.28
CA PRO A 524 -14.08 -1.43 -5.60
C PRO A 524 -14.10 -1.66 -7.11
N LEU A 525 -13.18 -2.49 -7.59
CA LEU A 525 -13.19 -2.95 -8.98
C LEU A 525 -14.33 -3.95 -9.19
N LYS A 526 -15.16 -3.74 -10.20
CA LYS A 526 -16.22 -4.66 -10.59
C LYS A 526 -15.83 -5.48 -11.82
N HIS A 527 -15.23 -4.84 -12.81
CA HIS A 527 -14.79 -5.45 -14.05
C HIS A 527 -13.38 -4.97 -14.41
N GLU A 528 -12.55 -5.85 -14.96
CA GLU A 528 -11.15 -5.54 -15.30
C GLU A 528 -11.03 -4.39 -16.31
N GLU A 529 -12.01 -4.24 -17.19
CA GLU A 529 -12.08 -3.18 -18.20
C GLU A 529 -12.18 -1.76 -17.59
N GLU A 530 -12.64 -1.65 -16.34
CA GLU A 530 -12.80 -0.37 -15.62
C GLU A 530 -11.47 0.17 -15.04
N ILE A 531 -10.38 -0.60 -15.05
CA ILE A 531 -9.14 -0.25 -14.35
C ILE A 531 -8.58 1.08 -14.83
N ASN A 532 -8.42 1.24 -16.14
CA ASN A 532 -7.83 2.46 -16.71
C ASN A 532 -8.64 3.72 -16.36
N GLU A 533 -9.96 3.60 -16.26
CA GLU A 533 -10.82 4.70 -15.82
C GLU A 533 -10.66 4.98 -14.32
N LEU A 534 -10.58 3.93 -13.50
CA LEU A 534 -10.41 4.08 -12.05
C LEU A 534 -9.03 4.60 -11.63
N LEU A 535 -8.03 4.52 -12.51
CA LEU A 535 -6.70 5.12 -12.28
C LEU A 535 -6.67 6.63 -12.57
N LYS A 536 -7.69 7.18 -13.23
CA LYS A 536 -7.78 8.63 -13.46
C LYS A 536 -8.21 9.34 -12.17
N PRO A 537 -7.42 10.31 -11.66
CA PRO A 537 -7.74 11.01 -10.42
C PRO A 537 -9.15 11.61 -10.40
N GLU A 538 -9.58 12.23 -11.50
CA GLU A 538 -10.88 12.88 -11.63
C GLU A 538 -12.03 11.89 -11.42
N VAL A 539 -11.95 10.75 -12.09
CA VAL A 539 -12.97 9.69 -12.02
C VAL A 539 -12.99 9.06 -10.64
N ASN A 540 -11.81 8.74 -10.11
CA ASN A 540 -11.68 8.05 -8.83
C ASN A 540 -12.16 8.91 -7.65
N ILE A 541 -11.73 10.19 -7.59
CA ILE A 541 -12.15 11.13 -6.54
C ILE A 541 -13.65 11.42 -6.66
N GLU A 542 -14.19 11.56 -7.87
CA GLU A 542 -15.62 11.77 -8.06
C GLU A 542 -16.47 10.61 -7.55
N LEU A 543 -16.11 9.37 -7.91
CA LEU A 543 -16.81 8.17 -7.45
C LEU A 543 -16.76 8.02 -5.93
N GLY A 544 -15.59 8.28 -5.32
CA GLY A 544 -15.43 8.27 -3.88
C GLY A 544 -16.26 9.35 -3.18
N SER A 545 -16.27 10.56 -3.72
CA SER A 545 -17.05 11.69 -3.21
C SER A 545 -18.55 11.41 -3.24
N ARG A 546 -19.04 10.85 -4.33
CA ARG A 546 -20.45 10.41 -4.45
C ARG A 546 -20.78 9.39 -3.37
N LYS A 547 -19.89 8.42 -3.12
CA LYS A 547 -20.08 7.42 -2.06
C LYS A 547 -20.08 8.05 -0.66
N ILE A 548 -19.22 9.03 -0.39
CA ILE A 548 -19.23 9.79 0.86
C ILE A 548 -20.57 10.51 1.04
N LYS A 549 -21.11 11.17 0.00
CA LYS A 549 -22.44 11.82 0.06
C LYS A 549 -23.56 10.84 0.40
N GLU A 550 -23.57 9.66 -0.23
CA GLU A 550 -24.54 8.60 0.08
C GLU A 550 -24.48 8.18 1.56
N LEU A 551 -23.25 8.01 2.09
CA LEU A 551 -23.04 7.61 3.47
C LEU A 551 -23.38 8.72 4.47
N LEU A 552 -23.07 9.98 4.16
CA LEU A 552 -23.52 11.12 4.98
C LEU A 552 -25.04 11.17 5.09
N LYS A 553 -25.75 10.96 3.97
CA LYS A 553 -27.22 10.86 3.99
C LYS A 553 -27.70 9.69 4.83
N LYS A 554 -27.07 8.51 4.69
CA LYS A 554 -27.40 7.30 5.46
C LYS A 554 -27.22 7.49 6.97
N TYR A 555 -26.23 8.25 7.38
CA TYR A 555 -25.88 8.48 8.79
C TYR A 555 -26.27 9.88 9.32
N ASN A 556 -27.24 10.53 8.67
CA ASN A 556 -27.77 11.84 9.09
C ASN A 556 -26.67 12.89 9.34
N GLY A 557 -25.66 12.95 8.46
CA GLY A 557 -24.56 13.91 8.55
C GLY A 557 -23.42 13.52 9.50
N ASN A 558 -23.48 12.36 10.17
CA ASN A 558 -22.40 11.94 11.06
C ASN A 558 -21.13 11.60 10.26
N LYS A 559 -20.16 12.54 10.27
CA LYS A 559 -18.91 12.50 9.50
C LYS A 559 -18.04 11.31 9.88
N LEU A 560 -17.86 11.05 11.18
CA LEU A 560 -16.99 9.97 11.66
C LEU A 560 -17.58 8.59 11.33
N LYS A 561 -18.87 8.41 11.51
CA LYS A 561 -19.56 7.16 11.14
C LYS A 561 -19.49 6.91 9.63
N THR A 562 -19.55 7.98 8.84
CA THR A 562 -19.36 7.95 7.39
C THR A 562 -17.95 7.47 7.03
N LEU A 563 -16.91 8.07 7.60
CA LEU A 563 -15.53 7.67 7.37
C LEU A 563 -15.26 6.22 7.79
N ILE A 564 -15.77 5.80 8.94
CA ILE A 564 -15.63 4.43 9.43
C ILE A 564 -16.30 3.44 8.48
N HIS A 565 -17.53 3.73 8.03
CA HIS A 565 -18.19 2.86 7.06
C HIS A 565 -17.41 2.78 5.74
N TYR A 566 -16.93 3.92 5.25
CA TYR A 566 -16.21 3.98 3.98
C TYR A 566 -14.94 3.10 4.00
N ASN A 567 -14.15 3.21 5.06
CA ASN A 567 -12.85 2.56 5.16
C ASN A 567 -12.94 1.11 5.68
N PHE A 568 -13.81 0.83 6.68
CA PHE A 568 -13.87 -0.45 7.38
C PHE A 568 -15.16 -1.25 7.11
N GLY A 569 -16.15 -0.63 6.45
CA GLY A 569 -17.40 -1.27 6.09
C GLY A 569 -18.54 -1.09 7.10
N GLU A 570 -19.73 -1.49 6.69
CA GLU A 570 -20.97 -1.27 7.44
C GLU A 570 -21.00 -2.01 8.79
N GLY A 571 -20.45 -3.21 8.84
CA GLY A 571 -20.43 -4.02 10.06
C GLY A 571 -19.68 -3.32 11.19
N VAL A 572 -18.51 -2.76 10.89
CA VAL A 572 -17.70 -1.99 11.85
C VAL A 572 -18.44 -0.71 12.26
N ALA A 573 -18.97 0.04 11.29
CA ALA A 573 -19.70 1.26 11.59
C ALA A 573 -20.96 1.04 12.46
N LYS A 574 -21.57 -0.14 12.40
CA LYS A 574 -22.72 -0.51 13.24
C LYS A 574 -22.32 -1.01 14.64
N SER A 575 -21.14 -1.63 14.77
CA SER A 575 -20.67 -2.18 16.05
C SER A 575 -20.17 -1.12 17.02
N ILE A 576 -19.76 0.03 16.52
CA ILE A 576 -19.23 1.14 17.30
C ILE A 576 -20.37 1.92 17.93
N LYS A 577 -20.26 2.14 19.24
CA LYS A 577 -21.17 3.01 19.99
C LYS A 577 -20.65 4.44 19.96
N PHE A 578 -21.57 5.35 19.65
CA PHE A 578 -21.37 6.78 19.78
C PHE A 578 -22.04 7.22 21.08
N ASP A 579 -21.43 8.17 21.79
CA ASP A 579 -22.07 8.80 22.94
C ASP A 579 -23.13 9.83 22.51
N PHE A 580 -23.71 10.50 23.50
CA PHE A 580 -24.79 11.45 23.29
C PHE A 580 -24.38 12.67 22.44
N ASP A 581 -23.10 13.02 22.47
CA ASP A 581 -22.53 14.16 21.73
C ASP A 581 -22.00 13.75 20.34
N GLY A 582 -22.19 12.48 19.92
CA GLY A 582 -21.73 11.94 18.64
C GLY A 582 -20.27 11.53 18.63
N ASP A 583 -19.63 11.50 19.77
CA ASP A 583 -18.26 11.03 19.98
C ASP A 583 -18.19 9.50 20.03
N ILE A 584 -17.03 8.97 19.64
CA ILE A 584 -16.80 7.53 19.56
C ILE A 584 -16.29 7.00 20.89
N ASN A 585 -16.95 5.95 21.40
CA ASN A 585 -16.39 5.17 22.48
C ASN A 585 -15.51 4.03 21.93
N LEU A 586 -14.20 4.28 21.87
CA LEU A 586 -13.20 3.33 21.37
C LEU A 586 -13.06 2.07 22.23
N ASP A 587 -13.51 2.08 23.49
CA ASP A 587 -13.45 0.90 24.39
C ASP A 587 -14.50 -0.15 24.01
N THR A 588 -15.46 0.21 23.17
CA THR A 588 -16.43 -0.76 22.61
C THR A 588 -15.83 -1.63 21.51
N ILE A 589 -14.62 -1.30 21.04
CA ILE A 589 -13.91 -2.02 19.97
C ILE A 589 -12.99 -3.05 20.63
N SER A 590 -13.37 -4.30 20.55
CA SER A 590 -12.64 -5.40 21.18
C SER A 590 -11.38 -5.85 20.43
N ASN A 591 -11.30 -5.56 19.12
CA ASN A 591 -10.11 -5.86 18.31
C ASN A 591 -9.10 -4.72 18.43
N PRO A 592 -7.88 -4.96 18.98
CA PRO A 592 -6.89 -3.90 19.14
C PRO A 592 -6.39 -3.30 17.84
N GLU A 593 -6.25 -4.10 16.77
CA GLU A 593 -5.82 -3.60 15.45
C GLU A 593 -6.89 -2.69 14.85
N GLU A 594 -8.16 -3.12 14.91
CA GLU A 594 -9.30 -2.33 14.43
C GLU A 594 -9.46 -1.03 15.25
N LYS A 595 -9.28 -1.10 16.57
CA LYS A 595 -9.27 0.07 17.46
C LYS A 595 -8.19 1.06 17.05
N TYR A 596 -6.96 0.59 16.81
CA TYR A 596 -5.83 1.39 16.37
C TYR A 596 -6.09 2.08 15.02
N GLU A 597 -6.55 1.32 14.02
CA GLU A 597 -6.85 1.87 12.69
C GLU A 597 -7.96 2.94 12.72
N ILE A 598 -8.99 2.74 13.55
CA ILE A 598 -10.05 3.74 13.74
C ILE A 598 -9.53 4.97 14.46
N GLN A 599 -8.64 4.80 15.42
CA GLN A 599 -7.99 5.90 16.11
C GLN A 599 -7.16 6.75 15.14
N ASP A 600 -6.35 6.12 14.27
CA ASP A 600 -5.56 6.81 13.24
C ASP A 600 -6.46 7.57 12.25
N LEU A 601 -7.63 7.00 11.91
CA LEU A 601 -8.63 7.68 11.09
C LEU A 601 -9.14 8.97 11.77
N ILE A 602 -9.51 8.90 13.05
CA ILE A 602 -10.01 10.06 13.78
C ILE A 602 -8.94 11.16 13.87
N ILE A 603 -7.70 10.78 14.14
CA ILE A 603 -6.57 11.69 14.23
C ILE A 603 -6.31 12.38 12.91
N THR A 604 -6.27 11.62 11.83
CA THR A 604 -6.06 12.15 10.48
C THR A 604 -7.15 13.14 10.11
N TYR A 605 -8.41 12.79 10.38
CA TYR A 605 -9.55 13.68 10.15
C TYR A 605 -9.44 15.00 10.95
N ILE A 606 -9.05 14.93 12.23
CA ILE A 606 -8.94 16.11 13.07
C ILE A 606 -7.76 17.00 12.63
N PHE A 607 -6.61 16.41 12.23
CA PHE A 607 -5.50 17.17 11.69
C PHE A 607 -5.92 17.98 10.44
N TYR A 608 -6.59 17.37 9.47
CA TYR A 608 -7.09 18.10 8.30
C TYR A 608 -8.02 19.24 8.71
N LYS A 609 -8.98 18.97 9.59
CA LYS A 609 -9.91 20.00 10.08
C LYS A 609 -9.20 21.16 10.75
N LYS A 610 -8.15 20.91 11.57
CA LYS A 610 -7.46 21.96 12.35
C LYS A 610 -6.41 22.72 11.54
N LEU A 611 -5.65 22.03 10.68
CA LEU A 611 -4.59 22.67 9.88
C LEU A 611 -5.13 23.62 8.81
N TYR A 612 -6.30 23.31 8.28
CA TYR A 612 -6.88 24.04 7.13
C TYR A 612 -8.17 24.78 7.45
N ASN A 613 -8.64 24.73 8.71
CA ASN A 613 -9.89 25.36 9.16
C ASN A 613 -11.10 24.91 8.34
N PHE A 614 -11.17 23.61 8.02
CA PHE A 614 -12.29 23.00 7.31
C PHE A 614 -13.55 22.90 8.16
#